data_a450f33b207db5e473604cea4a256583
#
_entry.id   a450f33b207db5e473604cea4a256583
#
_cell.length_a   1.000
_cell.length_b   1.000
_cell.length_c   1.000
_cell.angle_alpha   90.00
_cell.angle_beta   90.00
_cell.angle_gamma   90.00
#
_symmetry.space_group_name_H-M   'P 1'
#
loop_
_entity.id
_entity.type
_entity.pdbx_description
1 polymer ?
#
loop_
_entity_poly.entity_id
_entity_poly.type
_entity_poly.pdbx_seq_one_letter_code
_entity_poly.pdbx_strand_id
1 'polypeptide(L)'
;MNGFLAVTWNPDIELCRIRGLPIRYYSLMWMVGLVAAYFIVKKLYKDRGIKQETFEPLFFYCFLGILIGARLGHCIFYEPDYYLTSGKHFIEMLLPIRFKPEGGIVMAGYSGLASHGGTIGIIIAMLLYCRKYKVKVLECIDMVCVATPLTSACIRLGNLMNSEIVGKPTGTDWGFIFVQNGEDFARHPAQLYEAIAYLIIFAAIVLIYRKHKDKIGSGFYFGFCIATIFTFRFFIEFCKEVQVDFEQGMTLDMGQLLSIPFIIGGIWLMLHSRKR
;
A
#
# COMPACT_ATOMS: atom_id res chain seq x y z
N MET A 1 34.20 -14.92 15.13
CA MET A 1 33.34 -15.52 16.16
C MET A 1 32.00 -14.84 16.11
N ASN A 2 30.93 -15.61 16.07
CA ASN A 2 29.52 -15.26 16.26
C ASN A 2 28.71 -14.74 15.07
N GLY A 3 28.61 -15.53 14.01
CA GLY A 3 27.58 -15.35 12.98
C GLY A 3 26.19 -15.93 13.34
N PHE A 4 25.79 -15.95 14.61
CA PHE A 4 24.56 -16.62 15.05
C PHE A 4 23.32 -15.73 15.12
N LEU A 5 23.44 -14.43 14.92
CA LEU A 5 22.30 -13.51 15.07
C LEU A 5 21.87 -12.86 13.75
N ALA A 6 22.66 -12.92 12.69
CA ALA A 6 22.29 -12.41 11.38
C ALA A 6 21.62 -13.51 10.54
N VAL A 7 20.46 -13.18 9.97
CA VAL A 7 19.76 -14.04 9.02
C VAL A 7 20.25 -13.72 7.61
N THR A 8 20.88 -14.68 6.95
CA THR A 8 21.22 -14.55 5.54
C THR A 8 19.93 -14.62 4.73
N TRP A 9 19.49 -13.48 4.18
CA TRP A 9 18.24 -13.34 3.44
C TRP A 9 18.52 -13.35 1.94
N ASN A 10 18.22 -14.48 1.33
CA ASN A 10 18.40 -14.70 -0.11
C ASN A 10 17.25 -15.53 -0.68
N PRO A 11 15.99 -15.07 -0.56
CA PRO A 11 14.86 -15.79 -1.12
C PRO A 11 14.89 -15.72 -2.65
N ASP A 12 14.33 -16.71 -3.31
CA ASP A 12 13.93 -16.57 -4.71
C ASP A 12 12.83 -15.51 -4.80
N ILE A 13 12.93 -14.59 -5.75
CA ILE A 13 11.91 -13.54 -5.99
C ILE A 13 10.67 -14.15 -6.67
N GLU A 14 10.89 -15.22 -7.44
CA GLU A 14 9.85 -15.90 -8.21
C GLU A 14 9.37 -17.15 -7.47
N LEU A 15 8.06 -17.28 -7.28
CA LEU A 15 7.47 -18.52 -6.75
C LEU A 15 7.51 -19.64 -7.80
N CYS A 16 7.10 -19.31 -9.04
CA CYS A 16 7.06 -20.24 -10.17
C CYS A 16 6.89 -19.48 -11.48
N ARG A 17 7.01 -20.21 -12.60
CA ARG A 17 6.69 -19.68 -13.93
C ARG A 17 5.55 -20.46 -14.55
N ILE A 18 4.48 -19.76 -14.93
CA ILE A 18 3.33 -20.36 -15.64
C ILE A 18 3.34 -19.85 -17.08
N ARG A 19 3.53 -20.76 -18.05
CA ARG A 19 3.62 -20.43 -19.49
C ARG A 19 4.63 -19.30 -19.78
N GLY A 20 5.78 -19.31 -19.09
CA GLY A 20 6.84 -18.31 -19.25
C GLY A 20 6.63 -16.99 -18.48
N LEU A 21 5.46 -16.77 -17.87
CA LEU A 21 5.20 -15.60 -17.03
C LEU A 21 5.67 -15.87 -15.59
N PRO A 22 6.57 -15.03 -15.02
CA PRO A 22 7.03 -15.19 -13.65
C PRO A 22 5.94 -14.78 -12.67
N ILE A 23 5.61 -15.64 -11.71
CA ILE A 23 4.76 -15.31 -10.57
C ILE A 23 5.68 -14.96 -9.41
N ARG A 24 5.71 -13.69 -9.05
CA ARG A 24 6.55 -13.16 -7.97
C ARG A 24 5.82 -13.19 -6.63
N TYR A 25 6.56 -13.44 -5.55
CA TYR A 25 6.03 -13.38 -4.18
C TYR A 25 5.40 -12.03 -3.85
N TYR A 26 5.97 -10.93 -4.35
CA TYR A 26 5.38 -9.60 -4.17
C TYR A 26 3.95 -9.50 -4.71
N SER A 27 3.74 -9.95 -5.95
CA SER A 27 2.41 -9.96 -6.57
C SER A 27 1.44 -10.90 -5.85
N LEU A 28 1.95 -12.03 -5.34
CA LEU A 28 1.15 -12.96 -4.55
C LEU A 28 0.71 -12.33 -3.21
N MET A 29 1.61 -11.67 -2.49
CA MET A 29 1.28 -10.99 -1.25
C MET A 29 0.25 -9.86 -1.46
N TRP A 30 0.38 -9.11 -2.56
CA TRP A 30 -0.62 -8.14 -2.99
C TRP A 30 -1.99 -8.78 -3.19
N MET A 31 -2.04 -9.90 -3.91
CA MET A 31 -3.27 -10.64 -4.16
C MET A 31 -3.89 -11.16 -2.85
N VAL A 32 -3.09 -11.76 -1.97
CA VAL A 32 -3.54 -12.23 -0.65
C VAL A 32 -4.14 -11.09 0.15
N GLY A 33 -3.49 -9.94 0.19
CA GLY A 33 -3.99 -8.75 0.87
C GLY A 33 -5.32 -8.25 0.31
N LEU A 34 -5.47 -8.20 -1.01
CA LEU A 34 -6.71 -7.78 -1.67
C LEU A 34 -7.86 -8.78 -1.44
N VAL A 35 -7.59 -10.08 -1.53
CA VAL A 35 -8.60 -11.12 -1.28
C VAL A 35 -9.04 -11.08 0.18
N ALA A 36 -8.11 -10.93 1.12
CA ALA A 36 -8.44 -10.78 2.53
C ALA A 36 -9.29 -9.52 2.78
N ALA A 37 -8.90 -8.38 2.20
CA ALA A 37 -9.68 -7.15 2.28
C ALA A 37 -11.10 -7.31 1.73
N TYR A 38 -11.25 -7.98 0.58
CA TYR A 38 -12.55 -8.27 0.00
C TYR A 38 -13.47 -9.00 0.98
N PHE A 39 -13.00 -10.09 1.59
CA PHE A 39 -13.83 -10.87 2.53
C PHE A 39 -14.13 -10.10 3.83
N ILE A 40 -13.17 -9.33 4.33
CA ILE A 40 -13.36 -8.50 5.53
C ILE A 40 -14.43 -7.44 5.25
N VAL A 41 -14.27 -6.64 4.20
CA VAL A 41 -15.19 -5.54 3.87
C VAL A 41 -16.57 -6.11 3.50
N LYS A 42 -16.65 -7.24 2.78
CA LYS A 42 -17.91 -7.95 2.50
C LYS A 42 -18.66 -8.30 3.78
N LYS A 43 -17.94 -8.81 4.79
CA LYS A 43 -18.53 -9.10 6.11
C LYS A 43 -19.04 -7.84 6.79
N LEU A 44 -18.28 -6.74 6.74
CA LEU A 44 -18.67 -5.47 7.34
C LEU A 44 -19.95 -4.90 6.68
N TYR A 45 -20.05 -4.98 5.35
CA TYR A 45 -21.25 -4.59 4.61
C TYR A 45 -22.47 -5.44 5.03
N LYS A 46 -22.27 -6.76 5.16
CA LYS A 46 -23.30 -7.67 5.66
C LYS A 46 -23.73 -7.32 7.09
N ASP A 47 -22.77 -7.06 7.98
CA ASP A 47 -23.03 -6.68 9.38
C ASP A 47 -23.83 -5.36 9.48
N ARG A 48 -23.71 -4.48 8.48
CA ARG A 48 -24.44 -3.20 8.36
C ARG A 48 -25.78 -3.34 7.62
N GLY A 49 -26.13 -4.55 7.16
CA GLY A 49 -27.36 -4.77 6.40
C GLY A 49 -27.34 -4.16 4.99
N ILE A 50 -26.16 -3.79 4.47
CA ILE A 50 -26.02 -3.27 3.11
C ILE A 50 -26.02 -4.45 2.14
N LYS A 51 -26.84 -4.35 1.07
CA LYS A 51 -27.00 -5.41 0.08
C LYS A 51 -25.68 -5.75 -0.59
N GLN A 52 -25.46 -7.03 -0.90
CA GLN A 52 -24.24 -7.50 -1.56
C GLN A 52 -24.06 -6.88 -2.95
N GLU A 53 -25.16 -6.68 -3.69
CA GLU A 53 -25.14 -6.00 -5.00
C GLU A 53 -24.56 -4.57 -4.93
N THR A 54 -24.63 -3.93 -3.76
CA THR A 54 -24.01 -2.64 -3.50
C THR A 54 -22.51 -2.78 -3.21
N PHE A 55 -22.11 -3.86 -2.51
CA PHE A 55 -20.70 -4.09 -2.14
C PHE A 55 -19.84 -4.50 -3.34
N GLU A 56 -20.30 -5.43 -4.19
CA GLU A 56 -19.48 -5.99 -5.26
C GLU A 56 -18.86 -4.94 -6.18
N PRO A 57 -19.56 -3.88 -6.61
CA PRO A 57 -18.95 -2.84 -7.42
C PRO A 57 -17.83 -2.07 -6.72
N LEU A 58 -17.83 -1.97 -5.38
CA LEU A 58 -16.78 -1.26 -4.65
C LEU A 58 -15.39 -1.81 -4.99
N PHE A 59 -15.25 -3.12 -5.04
CA PHE A 59 -13.99 -3.77 -5.38
C PHE A 59 -13.47 -3.33 -6.77
N PHE A 60 -14.34 -3.32 -7.77
CA PHE A 60 -13.98 -2.89 -9.12
C PHE A 60 -13.65 -1.40 -9.18
N TYR A 61 -14.40 -0.55 -8.49
CA TYR A 61 -14.10 0.88 -8.41
C TYR A 61 -12.72 1.12 -7.78
N CYS A 62 -12.42 0.49 -6.64
CA CYS A 62 -11.13 0.62 -5.98
C CYS A 62 -9.99 0.07 -6.83
N PHE A 63 -10.16 -1.12 -7.42
CA PHE A 63 -9.14 -1.75 -8.25
C PHE A 63 -8.81 -0.90 -9.49
N LEU A 64 -9.84 -0.48 -10.24
CA LEU A 64 -9.65 0.38 -11.41
C LEU A 64 -9.12 1.76 -11.01
N GLY A 65 -9.59 2.31 -9.90
CA GLY A 65 -9.11 3.60 -9.39
C GLY A 65 -7.62 3.57 -9.07
N ILE A 66 -7.16 2.53 -8.36
CA ILE A 66 -5.73 2.36 -8.06
C ILE A 66 -4.92 2.18 -9.34
N LEU A 67 -5.35 1.29 -10.23
CA LEU A 67 -4.60 0.96 -11.45
C LEU A 67 -4.48 2.17 -12.39
N ILE A 68 -5.60 2.81 -12.71
CA ILE A 68 -5.66 3.98 -13.58
C ILE A 68 -4.91 5.14 -12.95
N GLY A 69 -5.18 5.42 -11.66
CA GLY A 69 -4.54 6.51 -10.95
C GLY A 69 -3.02 6.34 -10.84
N ALA A 70 -2.55 5.14 -10.50
CA ALA A 70 -1.11 4.86 -10.42
C ALA A 70 -0.42 5.00 -11.78
N ARG A 71 -1.07 4.53 -12.85
CA ARG A 71 -0.55 4.66 -14.22
C ARG A 71 -0.51 6.11 -14.69
N LEU A 72 -1.62 6.83 -14.57
CA LEU A 72 -1.68 8.25 -14.93
C LEU A 72 -0.70 9.08 -14.11
N GLY A 73 -0.61 8.82 -12.80
CA GLY A 73 0.35 9.50 -11.94
C GLY A 73 1.78 9.30 -12.39
N HIS A 74 2.16 8.06 -12.76
CA HIS A 74 3.51 7.81 -13.30
C HIS A 74 3.73 8.57 -14.61
N CYS A 75 2.85 8.41 -15.58
CA CYS A 75 3.03 9.01 -16.92
C CYS A 75 3.06 10.55 -16.89
N ILE A 76 2.26 11.17 -16.00
CA ILE A 76 2.15 12.64 -15.95
C ILE A 76 3.28 13.27 -15.13
N PHE A 77 3.70 12.63 -14.02
CA PHE A 77 4.65 13.26 -13.09
C PHE A 77 6.09 12.77 -13.25
N TYR A 78 6.32 11.56 -13.78
CA TYR A 78 7.67 11.00 -13.91
C TYR A 78 8.19 10.98 -15.34
N GLU A 79 7.31 10.79 -16.34
CA GLU A 79 7.70 10.70 -17.74
C GLU A 79 6.80 11.57 -18.67
N PRO A 80 6.50 12.85 -18.32
CA PRO A 80 5.62 13.70 -19.11
C PRO A 80 6.15 13.92 -20.53
N ASP A 81 7.47 14.09 -20.67
CA ASP A 81 8.13 14.33 -21.95
C ASP A 81 8.02 13.16 -22.93
N TYR A 82 7.77 11.96 -22.44
CA TYR A 82 7.50 10.81 -23.27
C TYR A 82 6.01 10.69 -23.60
N TYR A 83 5.15 10.65 -22.59
CA TYR A 83 3.74 10.28 -22.77
C TYR A 83 2.86 11.42 -23.33
N LEU A 84 3.23 12.68 -23.13
CA LEU A 84 2.44 13.84 -23.55
C LEU A 84 2.87 14.44 -24.90
N THR A 85 3.88 13.87 -25.56
CA THR A 85 4.45 14.43 -26.81
C THR A 85 3.75 13.97 -28.09
N SER A 86 3.10 12.81 -28.09
CA SER A 86 2.44 12.30 -29.29
C SER A 86 1.18 11.51 -28.97
N GLY A 87 0.23 11.46 -29.93
CA GLY A 87 -1.00 10.69 -29.80
C GLY A 87 -0.73 9.17 -29.62
N LYS A 88 0.35 8.64 -30.18
CA LYS A 88 0.76 7.23 -29.98
C LYS A 88 1.17 6.97 -28.53
N HIS A 89 2.01 7.83 -27.96
CA HIS A 89 2.46 7.73 -26.58
C HIS A 89 1.29 7.95 -25.58
N PHE A 90 0.34 8.80 -25.93
CA PHE A 90 -0.89 8.95 -25.15
C PHE A 90 -1.73 7.66 -25.11
N ILE A 91 -1.77 6.90 -26.22
CA ILE A 91 -2.42 5.57 -26.23
C ILE A 91 -1.65 4.58 -25.36
N GLU A 92 -0.32 4.59 -25.38
CA GLU A 92 0.55 3.77 -24.48
C GLU A 92 0.36 4.11 -22.98
N MET A 93 -0.04 5.35 -22.69
CA MET A 93 -0.39 5.74 -21.30
C MET A 93 -1.63 4.99 -20.83
N LEU A 94 -2.63 4.81 -21.69
CA LEU A 94 -3.94 4.23 -21.34
C LEU A 94 -3.96 2.69 -21.50
N LEU A 95 -3.19 2.15 -22.43
CA LEU A 95 -3.18 0.73 -22.76
C LEU A 95 -1.82 0.11 -22.42
N PRO A 96 -1.77 -1.19 -22.03
CA PRO A 96 -0.52 -1.89 -21.70
C PRO A 96 0.25 -2.31 -22.94
N ILE A 97 0.39 -1.40 -23.92
CA ILE A 97 1.04 -1.63 -25.20
C ILE A 97 2.18 -0.63 -25.42
N ARG A 98 3.08 -0.95 -26.31
CA ARG A 98 4.13 -0.04 -26.82
C ARG A 98 4.22 -0.16 -28.32
N PHE A 99 4.29 1.01 -29.01
CA PHE A 99 4.53 1.07 -30.43
C PHE A 99 6.01 0.88 -30.74
N LYS A 100 6.35 -0.01 -31.66
CA LYS A 100 7.74 -0.19 -32.10
C LYS A 100 8.13 0.92 -33.08
N PRO A 101 9.41 1.37 -33.09
CA PRO A 101 9.91 2.35 -34.06
C PRO A 101 9.76 1.87 -35.51
N GLU A 102 9.94 0.57 -35.72
CA GLU A 102 9.87 -0.11 -37.04
C GLU A 102 8.43 -0.42 -37.47
N GLY A 103 7.43 -0.01 -36.69
CA GLY A 103 6.03 -0.35 -36.87
C GLY A 103 5.61 -1.61 -36.11
N GLY A 104 4.32 -1.67 -35.77
CA GLY A 104 3.74 -2.76 -34.98
C GLY A 104 3.55 -2.42 -33.50
N ILE A 105 2.85 -3.28 -32.78
CA ILE A 105 2.46 -3.13 -31.38
C ILE A 105 2.96 -4.34 -30.60
N VAL A 106 3.51 -4.11 -29.40
CA VAL A 106 3.85 -5.17 -28.44
C VAL A 106 3.10 -4.95 -27.13
N MET A 107 2.74 -6.06 -26.48
CA MET A 107 2.24 -6.02 -25.11
C MET A 107 3.41 -5.72 -24.16
N ALA A 108 3.42 -4.54 -23.58
CA ALA A 108 4.49 -4.08 -22.68
C ALA A 108 4.11 -4.23 -21.20
N GLY A 109 2.83 -4.52 -20.91
CA GLY A 109 2.30 -4.46 -19.55
C GLY A 109 2.23 -3.02 -19.01
N TYR A 110 1.79 -2.86 -17.78
CA TYR A 110 1.87 -1.59 -17.07
C TYR A 110 3.18 -1.54 -16.26
N SER A 111 4.27 -1.10 -16.89
CA SER A 111 5.50 -0.71 -16.19
C SER A 111 5.39 0.75 -15.77
N GLY A 112 5.90 1.09 -14.59
CA GLY A 112 5.77 2.45 -14.04
C GLY A 112 4.37 2.73 -13.45
N LEU A 113 4.29 2.58 -12.14
CA LEU A 113 3.09 2.85 -11.33
C LEU A 113 3.48 3.74 -10.16
N ALA A 114 2.88 4.93 -10.07
CA ALA A 114 3.13 5.89 -8.99
C ALA A 114 2.13 5.68 -7.84
N SER A 115 2.63 5.46 -6.63
CA SER A 115 1.80 5.27 -5.44
C SER A 115 0.91 6.47 -5.12
N HIS A 116 1.40 7.69 -5.32
CA HIS A 116 0.62 8.92 -5.14
C HIS A 116 -0.58 8.97 -6.10
N GLY A 117 -0.35 8.63 -7.39
CA GLY A 117 -1.42 8.52 -8.37
C GLY A 117 -2.46 7.47 -7.98
N GLY A 118 -2.02 6.30 -7.51
CA GLY A 118 -2.91 5.26 -7.01
C GLY A 118 -3.76 5.72 -5.82
N THR A 119 -3.17 6.49 -4.90
CA THR A 119 -3.89 7.05 -3.74
C THR A 119 -4.97 8.05 -4.19
N ILE A 120 -4.66 8.95 -5.11
CA ILE A 120 -5.64 9.89 -5.66
C ILE A 120 -6.74 9.13 -6.41
N GLY A 121 -6.34 8.12 -7.20
CA GLY A 121 -7.28 7.30 -7.96
C GLY A 121 -8.28 6.54 -7.10
N ILE A 122 -7.84 5.92 -5.99
CA ILE A 122 -8.75 5.22 -5.07
C ILE A 122 -9.70 6.20 -4.36
N ILE A 123 -9.23 7.39 -3.98
CA ILE A 123 -10.09 8.41 -3.36
C ILE A 123 -11.21 8.82 -4.34
N ILE A 124 -10.85 9.15 -5.57
CA ILE A 124 -11.83 9.53 -6.61
C ILE A 124 -12.81 8.38 -6.87
N ALA A 125 -12.30 7.15 -7.02
CA ALA A 125 -13.12 5.98 -7.27
C ALA A 125 -14.11 5.71 -6.12
N MET A 126 -13.69 5.84 -4.87
CA MET A 126 -14.57 5.69 -3.70
C MET A 126 -15.65 6.77 -3.65
N LEU A 127 -15.31 8.02 -3.97
CA LEU A 127 -16.30 9.11 -4.02
C LEU A 127 -17.33 8.87 -5.12
N LEU A 128 -16.90 8.46 -6.32
CA LEU A 128 -17.79 8.10 -7.43
C LEU A 128 -18.69 6.91 -7.08
N TYR A 129 -18.11 5.86 -6.46
CA TYR A 129 -18.86 4.72 -5.95
C TYR A 129 -19.92 5.16 -4.94
N CYS A 130 -19.53 5.90 -3.91
CA CYS A 130 -20.45 6.36 -2.86
C CYS A 130 -21.60 7.21 -3.42
N ARG A 131 -21.30 8.07 -4.40
CA ARG A 131 -22.33 8.88 -5.08
C ARG A 131 -23.30 8.01 -5.87
N LYS A 132 -22.80 7.03 -6.64
CA LYS A 132 -23.63 6.17 -7.49
C LYS A 132 -24.52 5.23 -6.68
N TYR A 133 -23.96 4.59 -5.66
CA TYR A 133 -24.66 3.57 -4.86
C TYR A 133 -25.32 4.14 -3.58
N LYS A 134 -25.23 5.47 -3.40
CA LYS A 134 -25.83 6.20 -2.26
C LYS A 134 -25.35 5.67 -0.89
N VAL A 135 -24.11 5.20 -0.82
CA VAL A 135 -23.43 4.83 0.42
C VAL A 135 -22.79 6.08 1.03
N LYS A 136 -22.87 6.25 2.34
CA LYS A 136 -22.21 7.37 3.01
C LYS A 136 -20.70 7.22 2.92
N VAL A 137 -20.00 8.30 2.53
CA VAL A 137 -18.54 8.27 2.29
C VAL A 137 -17.79 7.81 3.54
N LEU A 138 -18.07 8.38 4.71
CA LEU A 138 -17.42 7.98 5.97
C LEU A 138 -17.70 6.52 6.34
N GLU A 139 -18.88 6.01 6.03
CA GLU A 139 -19.24 4.61 6.28
C GLU A 139 -18.40 3.67 5.41
N CYS A 140 -18.27 4.02 4.12
CA CYS A 140 -17.44 3.26 3.18
C CYS A 140 -15.96 3.28 3.59
N ILE A 141 -15.42 4.46 3.89
CA ILE A 141 -14.01 4.63 4.29
C ILE A 141 -13.72 3.88 5.60
N ASP A 142 -14.57 4.02 6.62
CA ASP A 142 -14.40 3.30 7.88
C ASP A 142 -14.31 1.77 7.66
N MET A 143 -15.22 1.21 6.83
CA MET A 143 -15.21 -0.22 6.52
C MET A 143 -13.95 -0.66 5.78
N VAL A 144 -13.49 0.11 4.80
CA VAL A 144 -12.24 -0.18 4.08
C VAL A 144 -11.03 -0.10 5.01
N CYS A 145 -10.99 0.90 5.91
CA CYS A 145 -9.90 1.09 6.85
C CYS A 145 -9.76 -0.03 7.89
N VAL A 146 -10.82 -0.80 8.17
CA VAL A 146 -10.68 -2.00 9.01
C VAL A 146 -9.81 -3.06 8.33
N ALA A 147 -9.85 -3.17 7.01
CA ALA A 147 -9.04 -4.15 6.26
C ALA A 147 -7.64 -3.62 5.88
N THR A 148 -7.46 -2.31 5.80
CA THR A 148 -6.24 -1.66 5.30
C THR A 148 -4.96 -2.11 6.01
N PRO A 149 -4.88 -2.24 7.36
CA PRO A 149 -3.64 -2.65 8.01
C PRO A 149 -3.20 -4.06 7.60
N LEU A 150 -4.13 -5.01 7.39
CA LEU A 150 -3.79 -6.35 6.93
C LEU A 150 -3.22 -6.33 5.50
N THR A 151 -3.85 -5.59 4.60
CA THR A 151 -3.34 -5.42 3.23
C THR A 151 -1.95 -4.78 3.23
N SER A 152 -1.75 -3.76 4.07
CA SER A 152 -0.45 -3.11 4.23
C SER A 152 0.61 -4.08 4.76
N ALA A 153 0.28 -4.95 5.72
CA ALA A 153 1.19 -5.98 6.20
C ALA A 153 1.60 -6.95 5.10
N CYS A 154 0.65 -7.41 4.28
CA CYS A 154 0.95 -8.27 3.13
C CYS A 154 1.90 -7.60 2.14
N ILE A 155 1.70 -6.30 1.85
CA ILE A 155 2.59 -5.54 0.96
C ILE A 155 4.00 -5.47 1.55
N ARG A 156 4.15 -5.24 2.87
CA ARG A 156 5.47 -5.20 3.52
C ARG A 156 6.18 -6.56 3.49
N LEU A 157 5.46 -7.65 3.63
CA LEU A 157 6.02 -8.99 3.43
C LEU A 157 6.47 -9.20 1.97
N GLY A 158 5.72 -8.66 1.01
CA GLY A 158 6.14 -8.63 -0.40
C GLY A 158 7.43 -7.84 -0.62
N ASN A 159 7.57 -6.64 -0.01
CA ASN A 159 8.79 -5.84 -0.06
C ASN A 159 9.99 -6.61 0.54
N LEU A 160 9.78 -7.35 1.63
CA LEU A 160 10.82 -8.18 2.24
C LEU A 160 11.32 -9.26 1.27
N MET A 161 10.41 -9.93 0.56
CA MET A 161 10.77 -10.94 -0.45
C MET A 161 11.57 -10.35 -1.61
N ASN A 162 11.32 -9.09 -1.98
CA ASN A 162 12.07 -8.36 -3.00
C ASN A 162 13.37 -7.71 -2.47
N SER A 163 13.69 -7.85 -1.18
CA SER A 163 14.84 -7.16 -0.55
C SER A 163 14.85 -5.64 -0.77
N GLU A 164 13.66 -5.00 -0.85
CA GLU A 164 13.48 -3.57 -1.07
C GLU A 164 13.00 -2.84 0.19
N ILE A 165 13.26 -1.52 0.27
CA ILE A 165 12.86 -0.67 1.42
C ILE A 165 13.49 -1.18 2.74
N VAL A 166 14.75 -1.53 2.69
CA VAL A 166 15.53 -2.04 3.83
C VAL A 166 15.83 -0.93 4.85
N GLY A 167 16.18 -1.33 6.05
CA GLY A 167 16.63 -0.42 7.09
C GLY A 167 18.13 -0.11 7.01
N LYS A 168 18.59 0.78 7.87
CA LYS A 168 20.00 1.12 8.05
C LYS A 168 20.81 -0.08 8.50
N PRO A 169 22.14 -0.11 8.27
CA PRO A 169 23.02 -1.09 8.88
C PRO A 169 22.87 -1.10 10.40
N THR A 170 22.84 -2.28 11.00
CA THR A 170 22.68 -2.42 12.45
C THR A 170 23.96 -2.07 13.22
N GLY A 171 25.10 -2.10 12.54
CA GLY A 171 26.43 -1.97 13.18
C GLY A 171 26.76 -3.14 14.12
N THR A 172 25.99 -4.20 14.10
CA THR A 172 26.14 -5.41 14.94
C THR A 172 25.95 -6.68 14.12
N ASP A 173 26.22 -7.83 14.71
CA ASP A 173 25.99 -9.14 14.06
C ASP A 173 24.51 -9.54 14.04
N TRP A 174 23.58 -8.66 14.45
CA TRP A 174 22.14 -8.90 14.44
C TRP A 174 21.48 -8.21 13.27
N GLY A 175 20.54 -8.89 12.64
CA GLY A 175 19.73 -8.34 11.55
C GLY A 175 19.62 -9.28 10.35
N PHE A 176 19.31 -8.70 9.18
CA PHE A 176 19.21 -9.44 7.92
C PHE A 176 20.32 -8.99 6.98
N ILE A 177 21.04 -9.94 6.38
CA ILE A 177 22.00 -9.72 5.31
C ILE A 177 21.26 -9.93 3.99
N PHE A 178 20.98 -8.84 3.28
CA PHE A 178 20.23 -8.88 2.02
C PHE A 178 21.16 -9.18 0.84
N VAL A 179 21.40 -10.48 0.60
CA VAL A 179 22.33 -10.96 -0.42
C VAL A 179 22.00 -10.46 -1.83
N GLN A 180 20.68 -10.33 -2.14
CA GLN A 180 20.24 -9.81 -3.45
C GLN A 180 20.66 -8.37 -3.71
N ASN A 181 20.91 -7.58 -2.65
CA ASN A 181 21.41 -6.21 -2.77
C ASN A 181 22.94 -6.16 -2.90
N GLY A 182 23.62 -7.31 -2.93
CA GLY A 182 25.08 -7.39 -2.98
C GLY A 182 25.76 -7.05 -1.65
N GLU A 183 25.05 -7.17 -0.53
CA GLU A 183 25.50 -6.80 0.80
C GLU A 183 25.99 -8.01 1.61
N ASP A 184 27.02 -7.78 2.42
CA ASP A 184 27.65 -8.75 3.32
C ASP A 184 27.51 -8.38 4.80
N PHE A 185 26.79 -7.30 5.10
CA PHE A 185 26.57 -6.76 6.45
C PHE A 185 25.08 -6.79 6.84
N ALA A 186 24.82 -6.81 8.16
CA ALA A 186 23.46 -6.89 8.69
C ALA A 186 22.76 -5.53 8.70
N ARG A 187 21.51 -5.54 8.24
CA ARG A 187 20.57 -4.39 8.26
C ARG A 187 19.35 -4.67 9.11
N HIS A 188 18.69 -3.60 9.54
CA HIS A 188 17.34 -3.69 10.11
C HIS A 188 16.35 -4.16 9.03
N PRO A 189 15.60 -5.26 9.25
CA PRO A 189 14.52 -5.68 8.35
C PRO A 189 13.29 -4.79 8.59
N ALA A 190 13.37 -3.53 8.15
CA ALA A 190 12.32 -2.52 8.38
C ALA A 190 10.96 -2.97 7.86
N GLN A 191 10.92 -3.69 6.73
CA GLN A 191 9.71 -4.26 6.16
C GLN A 191 9.02 -5.23 7.12
N LEU A 192 9.80 -6.08 7.81
CA LEU A 192 9.29 -7.04 8.78
C LEU A 192 8.72 -6.33 10.02
N TYR A 193 9.39 -5.28 10.49
CA TYR A 193 8.88 -4.47 11.61
C TYR A 193 7.56 -3.82 11.25
N GLU A 194 7.46 -3.24 10.04
CA GLU A 194 6.21 -2.65 9.55
C GLU A 194 5.11 -3.71 9.40
N ALA A 195 5.42 -4.90 8.87
CA ALA A 195 4.45 -5.97 8.73
C ALA A 195 3.88 -6.40 10.09
N ILE A 196 4.74 -6.61 11.08
CA ILE A 196 4.33 -7.00 12.44
C ILE A 196 3.47 -5.89 13.07
N ALA A 197 3.91 -4.64 12.99
CA ALA A 197 3.15 -3.52 13.52
C ALA A 197 1.75 -3.40 12.87
N TYR A 198 1.66 -3.56 11.56
CA TYR A 198 0.39 -3.50 10.85
C TYR A 198 -0.52 -4.69 11.18
N LEU A 199 0.02 -5.88 11.45
CA LEU A 199 -0.76 -7.01 11.96
C LEU A 199 -1.29 -6.74 13.38
N ILE A 200 -0.50 -6.10 14.25
CA ILE A 200 -0.95 -5.69 15.60
C ILE A 200 -2.06 -4.65 15.48
N ILE A 201 -1.90 -3.64 14.60
CA ILE A 201 -2.93 -2.62 14.33
C ILE A 201 -4.19 -3.28 13.78
N PHE A 202 -4.06 -4.26 12.88
CA PHE A 202 -5.20 -5.02 12.36
C PHE A 202 -5.94 -5.77 13.47
N ALA A 203 -5.22 -6.46 14.33
CA ALA A 203 -5.82 -7.15 15.47
C ALA A 203 -6.56 -6.17 16.40
N ALA A 204 -5.94 -5.03 16.72
CA ALA A 204 -6.53 -4.00 17.54
C ALA A 204 -7.82 -3.43 16.93
N ILE A 205 -7.79 -3.07 15.63
CA ILE A 205 -8.97 -2.48 14.95
C ILE A 205 -10.14 -3.50 14.87
N VAL A 206 -9.83 -4.79 14.65
CA VAL A 206 -10.85 -5.86 14.65
C VAL A 206 -11.45 -6.06 16.04
N LEU A 207 -10.64 -6.04 17.09
CA LEU A 207 -11.13 -6.15 18.48
C LEU A 207 -12.01 -4.97 18.87
N ILE A 208 -11.61 -3.74 18.47
CA ILE A 208 -12.42 -2.54 18.68
C ILE A 208 -13.73 -2.66 17.89
N TYR A 209 -13.69 -3.10 16.63
CA TYR A 209 -14.88 -3.28 15.81
C TYR A 209 -15.87 -4.27 16.43
N ARG A 210 -15.40 -5.38 16.96
CA ARG A 210 -16.29 -6.37 17.63
C ARG A 210 -17.09 -5.76 18.77
N LYS A 211 -16.53 -4.78 19.48
CA LYS A 211 -17.16 -4.11 20.64
C LYS A 211 -17.95 -2.86 20.25
N HIS A 212 -17.57 -2.18 19.16
CA HIS A 212 -18.07 -0.84 18.81
C HIS A 212 -18.46 -0.75 17.33
N LYS A 213 -19.30 -1.69 16.85
CA LYS A 213 -19.81 -1.69 15.47
C LYS A 213 -20.60 -0.43 15.11
N ASP A 214 -21.19 0.22 16.11
CA ASP A 214 -21.94 1.46 16.02
C ASP A 214 -21.10 2.66 15.56
N LYS A 215 -19.78 2.60 15.73
CA LYS A 215 -18.84 3.64 15.29
C LYS A 215 -18.56 3.66 13.78
N ILE A 216 -19.00 2.64 13.02
CA ILE A 216 -18.90 2.69 11.55
C ILE A 216 -19.74 3.84 11.00
N GLY A 217 -19.13 4.67 10.17
CA GLY A 217 -19.71 5.87 9.57
C GLY A 217 -19.50 7.15 10.38
N SER A 218 -18.78 7.06 11.50
CA SER A 218 -18.41 8.23 12.30
C SER A 218 -17.03 8.80 11.95
N GLY A 219 -16.24 8.10 11.14
CA GLY A 219 -14.85 8.41 10.85
C GLY A 219 -13.86 7.88 11.91
N PHE A 220 -14.35 7.12 12.89
CA PHE A 220 -13.50 6.59 13.96
C PHE A 220 -12.46 5.60 13.44
N TYR A 221 -12.90 4.60 12.63
CA TYR A 221 -12.00 3.58 12.12
C TYR A 221 -11.01 4.13 11.10
N PHE A 222 -11.43 5.10 10.31
CA PHE A 222 -10.53 5.86 9.45
C PHE A 222 -9.48 6.61 10.29
N GLY A 223 -9.93 7.37 11.29
CA GLY A 223 -9.03 8.10 12.20
C GLY A 223 -8.06 7.17 12.92
N PHE A 224 -8.55 6.05 13.47
CA PHE A 224 -7.71 5.05 14.14
C PHE A 224 -6.65 4.47 13.19
N CYS A 225 -7.06 4.06 11.99
CA CYS A 225 -6.18 3.46 11.00
C CYS A 225 -5.04 4.43 10.62
N ILE A 226 -5.38 5.66 10.20
CA ILE A 226 -4.35 6.62 9.78
C ILE A 226 -3.47 7.08 10.97
N ALA A 227 -4.05 7.35 12.14
CA ALA A 227 -3.26 7.73 13.31
C ALA A 227 -2.23 6.66 13.69
N THR A 228 -2.64 5.39 13.78
CA THR A 228 -1.75 4.32 14.22
C THR A 228 -0.71 3.95 13.17
N ILE A 229 -1.11 3.82 11.89
CA ILE A 229 -0.17 3.52 10.80
C ILE A 229 0.88 4.63 10.65
N PHE A 230 0.46 5.90 10.62
CA PHE A 230 1.38 7.01 10.45
C PHE A 230 2.22 7.30 11.69
N THR A 231 1.71 7.01 12.89
CA THR A 231 2.53 7.03 14.11
C THR A 231 3.66 6.00 14.02
N PHE A 232 3.35 4.76 13.66
CA PHE A 232 4.39 3.75 13.49
C PHE A 232 5.36 4.13 12.36
N ARG A 233 4.83 4.64 11.23
CA ARG A 233 5.65 5.12 10.11
C ARG A 233 6.62 6.21 10.56
N PHE A 234 6.18 7.18 11.35
CA PHE A 234 7.04 8.24 11.89
C PHE A 234 8.25 7.67 12.64
N PHE A 235 8.05 6.66 13.47
CA PHE A 235 9.13 6.06 14.25
C PHE A 235 10.02 5.11 13.43
N ILE A 236 9.46 4.32 12.52
CA ILE A 236 10.26 3.37 11.74
C ILE A 236 11.19 4.08 10.74
N GLU A 237 10.87 5.29 10.30
CA GLU A 237 11.74 6.06 9.39
C GLU A 237 13.12 6.33 10.00
N PHE A 238 13.26 6.43 11.33
CA PHE A 238 14.57 6.51 12.00
C PHE A 238 15.47 5.30 11.72
N CYS A 239 14.87 4.13 11.51
CA CYS A 239 15.57 2.88 11.22
C CYS A 239 15.73 2.60 9.71
N LYS A 240 15.03 3.35 8.85
CA LYS A 240 15.11 3.17 7.40
C LYS A 240 16.28 3.89 6.78
N GLU A 241 16.76 3.34 5.68
CA GLU A 241 17.72 4.03 4.81
C GLU A 241 17.02 5.16 4.05
N VAL A 242 17.75 6.26 3.86
CA VAL A 242 17.31 7.40 3.05
C VAL A 242 17.06 6.92 1.61
N GLN A 243 15.87 7.18 1.07
CA GLN A 243 15.47 6.68 -0.24
C GLN A 243 15.73 7.66 -1.39
N VAL A 244 15.94 8.94 -1.08
CA VAL A 244 16.15 10.02 -2.05
C VAL A 244 17.24 10.98 -1.58
N ASP A 245 18.11 11.39 -2.49
CA ASP A 245 19.33 12.15 -2.16
C ASP A 245 19.07 13.48 -1.46
N PHE A 246 17.95 14.14 -1.74
CA PHE A 246 17.63 15.44 -1.12
C PHE A 246 17.29 15.33 0.39
N GLU A 247 16.99 14.14 0.90
CA GLU A 247 16.73 13.91 2.33
C GLU A 247 18.02 13.80 3.15
N GLN A 248 19.16 13.69 2.48
CA GLN A 248 20.47 13.63 3.17
C GLN A 248 20.73 14.92 3.92
N GLY A 249 20.85 14.83 5.24
CA GLY A 249 21.08 15.98 6.13
C GLY A 249 19.81 16.65 6.68
N MET A 250 18.63 16.17 6.34
CA MET A 250 17.38 16.61 7.00
C MET A 250 17.29 16.05 8.43
N THR A 251 16.82 16.87 9.36
CA THR A 251 16.58 16.44 10.76
C THR A 251 15.42 15.44 10.84
N LEU A 252 14.39 15.65 10.05
CA LEU A 252 13.25 14.74 9.84
C LEU A 252 13.12 14.51 8.33
N ASP A 253 13.01 13.27 7.90
CA ASP A 253 12.77 12.94 6.50
C ASP A 253 11.33 13.25 6.05
N MET A 254 11.09 13.19 4.74
CA MET A 254 9.77 13.48 4.18
C MET A 254 8.69 12.50 4.67
N GLY A 255 9.07 11.24 4.92
CA GLY A 255 8.16 10.25 5.49
C GLY A 255 7.66 10.63 6.88
N GLN A 256 8.53 11.21 7.70
CA GLN A 256 8.19 11.72 9.04
C GLN A 256 7.36 13.00 8.96
N LEU A 257 7.80 13.98 8.17
CA LEU A 257 7.08 15.26 8.01
C LEU A 257 5.66 15.04 7.48
N LEU A 258 5.50 14.19 6.48
CA LEU A 258 4.19 13.85 5.93
C LEU A 258 3.34 13.02 6.89
N SER A 259 3.92 12.31 7.84
CA SER A 259 3.16 11.53 8.83
C SER A 259 2.46 12.40 9.86
N ILE A 260 3.04 13.53 10.24
CA ILE A 260 2.52 14.42 11.29
C ILE A 260 1.05 14.87 11.03
N PRO A 261 0.71 15.45 9.85
CA PRO A 261 -0.67 15.87 9.60
C PRO A 261 -1.67 14.71 9.62
N PHE A 262 -1.27 13.51 9.19
CA PHE A 262 -2.14 12.34 9.25
C PHE A 262 -2.35 11.84 10.68
N ILE A 263 -1.33 11.90 11.54
CA ILE A 263 -1.46 11.57 12.96
C ILE A 263 -2.44 12.53 13.62
N ILE A 264 -2.23 13.84 13.44
CA ILE A 264 -3.09 14.88 14.03
C ILE A 264 -4.53 14.74 13.54
N GLY A 265 -4.73 14.63 12.23
CA GLY A 265 -6.04 14.46 11.61
C GLY A 265 -6.74 13.17 12.06
N GLY A 266 -6.00 12.07 12.17
CA GLY A 266 -6.53 10.79 12.65
C GLY A 266 -6.98 10.85 14.11
N ILE A 267 -6.18 11.44 14.99
CA ILE A 267 -6.54 11.65 16.41
C ILE A 267 -7.77 12.57 16.50
N TRP A 268 -7.78 13.66 15.74
CA TRP A 268 -8.92 14.57 15.70
C TRP A 268 -10.21 13.86 15.29
N LEU A 269 -10.17 13.03 14.22
CA LEU A 269 -11.33 12.24 13.79
C LEU A 269 -11.80 11.28 14.88
N MET A 270 -10.88 10.60 15.59
CA MET A 270 -11.24 9.68 16.68
C MET A 270 -11.94 10.42 17.83
N LEU A 271 -11.43 11.59 18.23
CA LEU A 271 -11.98 12.38 19.32
C LEU A 271 -13.34 13.00 18.97
N HIS A 272 -13.55 13.38 17.71
CA HIS A 272 -14.79 13.98 17.23
C HIS A 272 -15.79 12.98 16.64
N SER A 273 -15.45 11.69 16.67
CA SER A 273 -16.34 10.62 16.24
C SER A 273 -17.50 10.48 17.23
N ARG A 274 -18.65 11.07 16.90
CA ARG A 274 -19.87 10.91 17.71
C ARG A 274 -20.56 9.62 17.33
N LYS A 275 -21.16 8.92 18.32
CA LYS A 275 -22.14 7.87 18.07
C LYS A 275 -23.31 8.48 17.28
N ARG A 276 -23.61 7.95 16.14
CA ARG A 276 -24.82 8.28 15.36
C ARG A 276 -25.86 7.20 15.51
#